data_03963ae70457766a3e0a8a42a4e691e2
#
_entry.id   03963ae70457766a3e0a8a42a4e691e2
#
_cell.length_a   1.000
_cell.length_b   1.000
_cell.length_c   1.000
_cell.angle_alpha   90.00
_cell.angle_beta   90.00
_cell.angle_gamma   90.00
#
_symmetry.space_group_name_H-M   'P 1'
#
loop_
_entity.id
_entity.type
_entity.pdbx_description
1 polymer ?
#
loop_
_entity_poly.entity_id
_entity_poly.type
_entity_poly.pdbx_seq_one_letter_code
_entity_poly.pdbx_strand_id
1 'polypeptide(L)'
;MIHITDWLPTFISAAGGDPSSLESIDGQDLWEILTQNLPSPRTEFLVNIDPRLNSAAIRVGDWKLLYNPQAYGHHWDFWFGPSGRNETAPETQLDVILEQVKSSLAAKAIKTINPEAFTDMKSLRLQSEIHCDPVPENATLTCDSQEYPCLFHIPSDPCEYHNLATAYPSHVNILRAKLRLYNATVVPPRNKPWDSKANPKYWGYSWTNWLDYSPPTLSTQSSELSDSFEFYDLYGDFRN
;
A
#
# COMPACT_ATOMS: atom_id res chain seq x y z
N MET A 1 -5.30 15.16 -1.63
CA MET A 1 -5.26 13.68 -1.59
C MET A 1 -4.94 13.20 -3.00
N ILE A 2 -4.11 12.14 -3.16
CA ILE A 2 -3.74 11.54 -4.45
C ILE A 2 -3.78 10.03 -4.26
N HIS A 3 -4.25 9.29 -5.23
CA HIS A 3 -4.27 7.82 -5.22
C HIS A 3 -3.45 7.26 -6.37
N ILE A 4 -2.99 6.00 -6.25
CA ILE A 4 -2.17 5.36 -7.29
C ILE A 4 -2.87 5.28 -8.64
N THR A 5 -4.20 5.14 -8.65
CA THR A 5 -5.02 5.11 -9.87
C THR A 5 -5.01 6.42 -10.65
N ASP A 6 -4.66 7.54 -10.02
CA ASP A 6 -4.68 8.87 -10.65
C ASP A 6 -3.52 9.08 -11.62
N TRP A 7 -2.46 8.29 -11.52
CA TRP A 7 -1.28 8.47 -12.35
C TRP A 7 -1.54 8.25 -13.84
N LEU A 8 -2.37 7.27 -14.21
CA LEU A 8 -2.65 7.00 -15.63
C LEU A 8 -3.29 8.19 -16.33
N PRO A 9 -4.45 8.71 -15.90
CA PRO A 9 -5.05 9.88 -16.53
C PRO A 9 -4.16 11.13 -16.43
N THR A 10 -3.44 11.31 -15.32
CA THR A 10 -2.52 12.44 -15.12
C THR A 10 -1.36 12.40 -16.12
N PHE A 11 -0.77 11.24 -16.39
CA PHE A 11 0.32 11.13 -17.39
C PHE A 11 -0.17 11.32 -18.82
N ILE A 12 -1.40 10.91 -19.13
CA ILE A 12 -2.00 11.18 -20.44
C ILE A 12 -2.14 12.69 -20.64
N SER A 13 -2.68 13.40 -19.65
CA SER A 13 -2.78 14.87 -19.67
C SER A 13 -1.40 15.52 -19.77
N ALA A 14 -0.43 15.09 -18.99
CA ALA A 14 0.95 15.59 -19.04
C ALA A 14 1.60 15.42 -20.42
N ALA A 15 1.24 14.36 -21.14
CA ALA A 15 1.71 14.09 -22.50
C ALA A 15 0.91 14.86 -23.59
N GLY A 16 -0.06 15.68 -23.21
CA GLY A 16 -0.94 16.40 -24.13
C GLY A 16 -2.04 15.55 -24.75
N GLY A 17 -2.32 14.38 -24.19
CA GLY A 17 -3.44 13.52 -24.59
C GLY A 17 -4.73 13.91 -23.88
N ASP A 18 -5.83 13.25 -24.25
CA ASP A 18 -7.15 13.43 -23.66
C ASP A 18 -7.46 12.31 -22.67
N PRO A 19 -7.44 12.57 -21.34
CA PRO A 19 -7.76 11.56 -20.35
C PRO A 19 -9.23 11.11 -20.37
N SER A 20 -10.14 11.88 -20.99
CA SER A 20 -11.55 11.49 -21.13
C SER A 20 -11.75 10.29 -22.07
N SER A 21 -10.73 9.95 -22.87
CA SER A 21 -10.70 8.75 -23.70
C SER A 21 -10.59 7.45 -22.90
N LEU A 22 -10.26 7.52 -21.62
CA LEU A 22 -10.19 6.37 -20.73
C LEU A 22 -11.59 6.03 -20.19
N GLU A 23 -12.09 4.87 -20.55
CA GLU A 23 -13.38 4.40 -20.08
C GLU A 23 -13.25 3.62 -18.76
N SER A 24 -14.21 3.81 -17.85
CA SER A 24 -14.39 2.99 -16.64
C SER A 24 -13.15 2.88 -15.73
N ILE A 25 -12.46 3.99 -15.48
CA ILE A 25 -11.34 4.05 -14.56
C ILE A 25 -11.70 4.76 -13.26
N ASP A 26 -11.06 4.37 -12.15
CA ASP A 26 -11.22 5.01 -10.84
C ASP A 26 -10.29 6.25 -10.67
N GLY A 27 -9.36 6.41 -11.59
CA GLY A 27 -8.36 7.49 -11.55
C GLY A 27 -8.94 8.83 -11.96
N GLN A 28 -8.41 9.88 -11.38
CA GLN A 28 -8.71 11.28 -11.71
C GLN A 28 -7.47 11.96 -12.31
N ASP A 29 -7.66 12.80 -13.33
CA ASP A 29 -6.59 13.62 -13.84
C ASP A 29 -6.23 14.71 -12.82
N LEU A 30 -4.98 14.74 -12.41
CA LEU A 30 -4.46 15.70 -11.45
C LEU A 30 -3.34 16.58 -12.04
N TRP A 31 -3.13 16.58 -13.35
CA TRP A 31 -2.01 17.30 -13.96
C TRP A 31 -2.02 18.80 -13.65
N GLU A 32 -3.14 19.46 -13.85
CA GLU A 32 -3.29 20.89 -13.56
C GLU A 32 -3.08 21.18 -12.07
N ILE A 33 -3.64 20.34 -11.22
CA ILE A 33 -3.56 20.45 -9.76
C ILE A 33 -2.13 20.36 -9.26
N LEU A 34 -1.37 19.40 -9.80
CA LEU A 34 0.04 19.19 -9.43
C LEU A 34 0.93 20.33 -9.93
N THR A 35 0.67 20.84 -11.15
CA THR A 35 1.49 21.91 -11.76
C THR A 35 1.22 23.28 -11.19
N GLN A 36 0.00 23.54 -10.72
CA GLN A 36 -0.43 24.82 -10.17
C GLN A 36 -0.57 24.83 -8.64
N ASN A 37 -0.25 23.72 -7.99
CA ASN A 37 -0.38 23.55 -6.54
C ASN A 37 -1.79 23.85 -6.03
N LEU A 38 -2.81 23.36 -6.74
CA LEU A 38 -4.21 23.52 -6.38
C LEU A 38 -4.70 22.44 -5.41
N PRO A 39 -5.79 22.67 -4.66
CA PRO A 39 -6.42 21.64 -3.86
C PRO A 39 -6.88 20.46 -4.72
N SER A 40 -6.59 19.23 -4.28
CA SER A 40 -7.03 18.03 -4.99
C SER A 40 -8.54 17.87 -4.96
N PRO A 41 -9.19 17.55 -6.09
CA PRO A 41 -10.62 17.21 -6.14
C PRO A 41 -10.94 15.87 -5.51
N ARG A 42 -9.93 15.02 -5.32
CA ARG A 42 -10.11 13.71 -4.71
C ARG A 42 -10.39 13.84 -3.22
N THR A 43 -11.58 13.43 -2.81
CA THR A 43 -12.01 13.44 -1.41
C THR A 43 -12.08 12.06 -0.78
N GLU A 44 -11.95 11.00 -1.59
CA GLU A 44 -12.03 9.62 -1.12
C GLU A 44 -11.22 8.67 -2.02
N PHE A 45 -10.82 7.55 -1.46
CA PHE A 45 -10.29 6.42 -2.22
C PHE A 45 -10.54 5.10 -1.48
N LEU A 46 -10.74 4.06 -2.29
CA LEU A 46 -10.74 2.69 -1.82
C LEU A 46 -9.30 2.26 -1.55
N VAL A 47 -9.02 1.81 -0.33
CA VAL A 47 -7.71 1.23 0.02
C VAL A 47 -7.65 -0.21 -0.49
N ASN A 48 -8.65 -1.01 -0.12
CA ASN A 48 -8.75 -2.41 -0.51
C ASN A 48 -10.17 -2.94 -0.32
N ILE A 49 -10.55 -3.91 -1.15
CA ILE A 49 -11.63 -4.88 -0.93
C ILE A 49 -11.07 -6.26 -1.30
N ASP A 50 -11.02 -7.16 -0.36
CA ASP A 50 -10.69 -8.56 -0.60
C ASP A 50 -11.89 -9.46 -0.23
N PRO A 51 -12.65 -9.94 -1.22
CA PRO A 51 -13.82 -10.78 -0.95
C PRO A 51 -13.46 -12.18 -0.41
N ARG A 52 -12.23 -12.64 -0.60
CA ARG A 52 -11.77 -13.94 -0.08
C ARG A 52 -11.51 -13.88 1.42
N LEU A 53 -11.00 -12.76 1.89
CA LEU A 53 -10.70 -12.53 3.30
C LEU A 53 -11.83 -11.79 4.00
N ASN A 54 -12.86 -11.36 3.25
CA ASN A 54 -13.91 -10.50 3.75
C ASN A 54 -13.34 -9.24 4.42
N SER A 55 -12.27 -8.69 3.87
CA SER A 55 -11.60 -7.51 4.39
C SER A 55 -11.80 -6.32 3.46
N ALA A 56 -11.89 -5.13 4.04
CA ALA A 56 -11.90 -3.91 3.26
C ALA A 56 -11.43 -2.71 4.06
N ALA A 57 -10.94 -1.70 3.35
CA ALA A 57 -10.62 -0.41 3.91
C ALA A 57 -10.92 0.71 2.91
N ILE A 58 -11.42 1.84 3.42
CA ILE A 58 -11.73 3.05 2.65
C ILE A 58 -11.32 4.29 3.44
N ARG A 59 -10.83 5.31 2.74
CA ARG A 59 -10.65 6.65 3.28
C ARG A 59 -11.60 7.63 2.61
N VAL A 60 -12.29 8.43 3.44
CA VAL A 60 -13.17 9.51 3.00
C VAL A 60 -12.83 10.77 3.80
N GLY A 61 -12.27 11.77 3.15
CA GLY A 61 -11.72 12.94 3.82
C GLY A 61 -10.69 12.55 4.86
N ASP A 62 -10.93 12.94 6.09
CA ASP A 62 -10.05 12.69 7.24
C ASP A 62 -10.31 11.34 7.93
N TRP A 63 -11.34 10.63 7.52
CA TRP A 63 -11.76 9.39 8.16
C TRP A 63 -11.35 8.17 7.37
N LYS A 64 -10.82 7.16 8.07
CA LYS A 64 -10.50 5.84 7.52
C LYS A 64 -11.30 4.78 8.25
N LEU A 65 -11.99 3.94 7.50
CA LEU A 65 -12.70 2.77 7.99
C LEU A 65 -12.00 1.51 7.48
N LEU A 66 -11.80 0.56 8.35
CA LEU A 66 -11.30 -0.76 7.96
C LEU A 66 -11.95 -1.85 8.80
N TYR A 67 -12.03 -3.05 8.24
CA TYR A 67 -12.47 -4.24 8.94
C TYR A 67 -11.78 -5.49 8.41
N ASN A 68 -11.64 -6.47 9.31
CA ASN A 68 -11.07 -7.77 9.05
C ASN A 68 -9.74 -7.72 8.27
N PRO A 69 -8.75 -6.95 8.75
CA PRO A 69 -7.43 -6.90 8.12
C PRO A 69 -6.64 -8.18 8.32
N GLN A 70 -7.18 -9.14 9.08
CA GLN A 70 -6.53 -10.41 9.37
C GLN A 70 -6.59 -11.32 8.14
N ALA A 71 -5.42 -11.79 7.72
CA ALA A 71 -5.31 -12.79 6.67
C ALA A 71 -4.69 -14.05 7.25
N TYR A 72 -5.33 -15.21 7.04
CA TYR A 72 -4.78 -16.52 7.35
C TYR A 72 -4.35 -16.71 8.82
N GLY A 73 -5.08 -16.11 9.76
CA GLY A 73 -4.75 -16.20 11.19
C GLY A 73 -3.56 -15.33 11.61
N HIS A 74 -3.04 -14.53 10.72
CA HIS A 74 -2.03 -13.51 11.02
C HIS A 74 -2.70 -12.17 11.28
N HIS A 75 -2.24 -11.47 12.29
CA HIS A 75 -2.71 -10.12 12.62
C HIS A 75 -2.03 -9.10 11.70
N TRP A 76 -2.68 -8.73 10.63
CA TRP A 76 -2.22 -7.67 9.73
C TRP A 76 -2.53 -6.26 10.24
N ASP A 77 -3.29 -6.19 11.31
CA ASP A 77 -3.66 -4.97 12.02
C ASP A 77 -2.64 -4.58 13.11
N PHE A 78 -1.58 -5.37 13.29
CA PHE A 78 -0.47 -4.96 14.13
C PHE A 78 0.33 -3.85 13.46
N TRP A 79 0.72 -2.89 14.26
CA TRP A 79 1.74 -1.96 13.87
C TRP A 79 3.12 -2.66 13.94
N PHE A 80 3.81 -2.73 12.80
CA PHE A 80 5.08 -3.46 12.71
C PHE A 80 6.32 -2.59 12.94
N GLY A 81 6.11 -1.32 13.22
CA GLY A 81 7.22 -0.39 13.42
C GLY A 81 7.94 0.02 12.14
N PRO A 82 9.07 0.66 12.27
CA PRO A 82 9.88 1.06 11.12
C PRO A 82 10.30 -0.14 10.29
N SER A 83 10.53 0.04 9.03
CA SER A 83 10.66 -1.00 7.98
C SER A 83 11.78 -2.03 8.16
N GLY A 84 12.41 -2.16 9.31
CA GLY A 84 13.39 -3.19 9.61
C GLY A 84 14.67 -3.21 8.76
N ARG A 85 14.80 -2.25 7.86
CA ARG A 85 16.00 -2.04 7.07
C ARG A 85 16.85 -0.95 7.69
N ASN A 86 17.37 -1.16 8.84
CA ASN A 86 18.15 -0.14 9.45
C ASN A 86 17.35 1.10 9.88
N GLU A 87 17.17 1.05 11.05
CA GLU A 87 16.27 1.74 11.92
C GLU A 87 16.53 3.19 11.89
N THR A 88 16.82 4.01 11.55
CA THR A 88 17.07 5.45 11.60
C THR A 88 18.37 5.78 10.88
N ALA A 89 18.24 6.23 9.67
CA ALA A 89 19.31 7.04 9.12
C ALA A 89 19.57 8.17 10.15
N PRO A 90 20.75 8.21 10.81
CA PRO A 90 21.06 9.31 11.71
C PRO A 90 20.78 10.64 10.98
N GLU A 91 20.38 11.66 11.69
CA GLU A 91 20.14 13.00 11.10
C GLU A 91 21.30 13.47 10.19
N THR A 92 22.51 13.03 10.50
CA THR A 92 23.70 13.22 9.67
C THR A 92 23.61 12.59 8.29
N GLN A 93 22.86 11.49 8.12
CA GLN A 93 22.64 10.89 6.79
C GLN A 93 21.57 11.63 5.99
N LEU A 94 20.61 12.28 6.65
CA LEU A 94 19.59 13.05 5.95
C LEU A 94 20.23 14.17 5.13
N ASP A 95 21.14 14.94 5.72
CA ASP A 95 21.80 16.02 4.98
C ASP A 95 22.61 15.50 3.79
N VAL A 96 23.29 14.35 3.95
CA VAL A 96 24.01 13.69 2.84
C VAL A 96 23.06 13.28 1.74
N ILE A 97 21.92 12.66 2.07
CA ILE A 97 20.88 12.24 1.10
C ILE A 97 20.32 13.47 0.38
N LEU A 98 20.00 14.53 1.11
CA LEU A 98 19.47 15.76 0.52
C LEU A 98 20.47 16.41 -0.45
N GLU A 99 21.75 16.42 -0.14
CA GLU A 99 22.78 16.91 -1.06
C GLU A 99 22.94 16.01 -2.29
N GLN A 100 22.85 14.70 -2.13
CA GLN A 100 22.82 13.77 -3.28
C GLN A 100 21.60 14.03 -4.19
N VAL A 101 20.40 14.25 -3.61
CA VAL A 101 19.21 14.60 -4.37
C VAL A 101 19.40 15.93 -5.11
N LYS A 102 19.88 16.98 -4.45
CA LYS A 102 20.14 18.31 -5.04
C LYS A 102 21.19 18.27 -6.15
N SER A 103 22.15 17.34 -6.07
CA SER A 103 23.20 17.17 -7.07
C SER A 103 22.81 16.26 -8.24
N SER A 104 21.66 15.58 -8.16
CA SER A 104 21.18 14.66 -9.20
C SER A 104 20.91 15.38 -10.53
N LEU A 105 20.93 14.64 -11.64
CA LEU A 105 20.60 15.17 -12.96
C LEU A 105 19.17 15.73 -13.02
N ALA A 106 18.23 15.04 -12.36
CA ALA A 106 16.84 15.50 -12.29
C ALA A 106 16.72 16.84 -11.57
N ALA A 107 17.38 16.97 -10.39
CA ALA A 107 17.35 18.23 -9.64
C ALA A 107 18.03 19.38 -10.43
N LYS A 108 19.11 19.11 -11.13
CA LYS A 108 19.76 20.12 -12.01
C LYS A 108 18.81 20.58 -13.12
N ALA A 109 18.12 19.64 -13.78
CA ALA A 109 17.14 19.99 -14.82
C ALA A 109 15.97 20.82 -14.25
N ILE A 110 15.42 20.41 -13.07
CA ILE A 110 14.33 21.16 -12.43
C ILE A 110 14.77 22.58 -12.05
N LYS A 111 15.99 22.76 -11.55
CA LYS A 111 16.54 24.10 -11.19
C LYS A 111 16.69 25.05 -12.38
N THR A 112 16.77 24.55 -13.61
CA THR A 112 16.77 25.42 -14.80
C THR A 112 15.41 26.08 -15.02
N ILE A 113 14.32 25.46 -14.54
CA ILE A 113 12.94 25.93 -14.67
C ILE A 113 12.53 26.68 -13.40
N ASN A 114 12.86 26.14 -12.24
CA ASN A 114 12.56 26.72 -10.93
C ASN A 114 13.81 26.65 -10.03
N PRO A 115 14.60 27.73 -9.94
CA PRO A 115 15.82 27.76 -9.12
C PRO A 115 15.58 27.46 -7.64
N GLU A 116 14.40 27.79 -7.11
CA GLU A 116 14.04 27.65 -5.70
C GLU A 116 13.44 26.29 -5.35
N ALA A 117 13.29 25.38 -6.32
CA ALA A 117 12.57 24.11 -6.17
C ALA A 117 13.04 23.21 -5.00
N PHE A 118 14.26 23.41 -4.50
CA PHE A 118 14.84 22.56 -3.46
C PHE A 118 15.23 23.33 -2.18
N THR A 119 14.75 24.56 -2.01
CA THR A 119 15.14 25.43 -0.87
C THR A 119 14.65 24.85 0.45
N ASP A 120 13.38 24.41 0.49
CA ASP A 120 12.73 23.94 1.72
C ASP A 120 12.71 22.42 1.88
N MET A 121 13.51 21.69 1.09
CA MET A 121 13.43 20.25 1.00
C MET A 121 13.61 19.55 2.35
N LYS A 122 14.52 20.02 3.21
CA LYS A 122 14.74 19.47 4.55
C LYS A 122 13.51 19.68 5.43
N SER A 123 12.95 20.87 5.43
CA SER A 123 11.75 21.21 6.21
C SER A 123 10.55 20.37 5.74
N LEU A 124 10.32 20.26 4.44
CA LEU A 124 9.25 19.43 3.86
C LEU A 124 9.43 17.95 4.23
N ARG A 125 10.66 17.44 4.19
CA ARG A 125 10.95 16.06 4.57
C ARG A 125 10.62 15.79 6.03
N LEU A 126 11.08 16.67 6.94
CA LEU A 126 10.81 16.51 8.37
C LEU A 126 9.32 16.69 8.70
N GLN A 127 8.60 17.59 8.04
CA GLN A 127 7.16 17.75 8.22
C GLN A 127 6.34 16.54 7.71
N SER A 128 6.90 15.75 6.80
CA SER A 128 6.23 14.56 6.27
C SER A 128 6.46 13.31 7.11
N GLU A 129 7.31 13.36 8.12
CA GLU A 129 7.55 12.24 9.01
C GLU A 129 6.48 12.13 10.09
N ILE A 130 5.99 10.91 10.29
CA ILE A 130 5.06 10.56 11.35
C ILE A 130 5.78 9.63 12.30
N HIS A 131 5.80 9.99 13.58
CA HIS A 131 6.43 9.20 14.63
C HIS A 131 5.35 8.45 15.41
N CYS A 132 5.38 7.13 15.32
CA CYS A 132 4.37 6.25 15.92
C CYS A 132 4.91 5.45 17.12
N ASP A 133 6.12 5.69 17.55
CA ASP A 133 6.71 5.04 18.72
C ASP A 133 6.77 6.01 19.93
N PRO A 134 6.58 5.50 21.15
CA PRO A 134 6.14 4.14 21.50
C PRO A 134 4.63 3.95 21.26
N VAL A 135 4.22 2.71 20.96
CA VAL A 135 2.80 2.36 20.84
C VAL A 135 2.12 2.50 22.21
N PRO A 136 1.01 3.26 22.35
CA PRO A 136 0.31 3.41 23.61
C PRO A 136 -0.25 2.08 24.12
N GLU A 137 -0.27 1.86 25.44
CA GLU A 137 -0.83 0.65 26.05
C GLU A 137 -2.32 0.43 25.70
N ASN A 138 -3.04 1.52 25.45
CA ASN A 138 -4.47 1.50 25.09
C ASN A 138 -4.71 1.56 23.58
N ALA A 139 -3.69 1.30 22.77
CA ALA A 139 -3.87 1.24 21.32
C ALA A 139 -4.81 0.12 20.92
N THR A 140 -5.62 0.37 19.89
CA THR A 140 -6.48 -0.66 19.30
C THR A 140 -5.62 -1.65 18.52
N LEU A 141 -5.68 -2.92 18.89
CA LEU A 141 -4.88 -3.97 18.27
C LEU A 141 -5.65 -4.82 17.26
N THR A 142 -6.99 -4.73 17.26
CA THR A 142 -7.84 -5.58 16.43
C THR A 142 -9.00 -4.82 15.82
N CYS A 143 -9.35 -5.17 14.58
CA CYS A 143 -10.50 -4.65 13.84
C CYS A 143 -11.25 -5.85 13.26
N ASP A 144 -11.93 -6.60 14.12
CA ASP A 144 -12.25 -8.02 13.93
C ASP A 144 -13.20 -8.34 12.79
N SER A 145 -14.14 -7.47 12.43
CA SER A 145 -15.14 -7.81 11.42
C SER A 145 -15.86 -6.59 10.84
N GLN A 146 -16.71 -6.84 9.84
CA GLN A 146 -17.65 -5.81 9.35
C GLN A 146 -18.58 -5.29 10.43
N GLU A 147 -18.91 -6.12 11.41
CA GLU A 147 -19.78 -5.75 12.52
C GLU A 147 -19.05 -4.86 13.52
N TYR A 148 -17.79 -5.15 13.75
CA TYR A 148 -16.91 -4.42 14.68
C TYR A 148 -15.68 -3.82 13.92
N PRO A 149 -15.91 -2.81 13.06
CA PRO A 149 -14.83 -2.20 12.30
C PRO A 149 -14.01 -1.25 13.16
N CYS A 150 -12.83 -0.87 12.66
CA CYS A 150 -12.12 0.28 13.17
C CYS A 150 -12.41 1.53 12.33
N LEU A 151 -12.57 2.64 13.02
CA LEU A 151 -12.70 3.98 12.45
C LEU A 151 -11.59 4.87 13.03
N PHE A 152 -10.80 5.50 12.19
CA PHE A 152 -9.75 6.41 12.61
C PHE A 152 -9.93 7.78 11.99
N HIS A 153 -9.57 8.82 12.75
CA HIS A 153 -9.50 10.19 12.26
C HIS A 153 -8.03 10.54 12.04
N ILE A 154 -7.55 10.41 10.81
CA ILE A 154 -6.13 10.41 10.44
C ILE A 154 -5.38 11.68 10.87
N PRO A 155 -5.94 12.91 10.75
CA PRO A 155 -5.19 14.10 11.19
C PRO A 155 -4.89 14.16 12.68
N SER A 156 -5.75 13.60 13.54
CA SER A 156 -5.55 13.59 15.00
C SER A 156 -4.90 12.30 15.50
N ASP A 157 -4.97 11.23 14.72
CA ASP A 157 -4.41 9.92 15.02
C ASP A 157 -3.79 9.31 13.75
N PRO A 158 -2.67 9.87 13.27
CA PRO A 158 -2.02 9.40 12.05
C PRO A 158 -1.41 7.99 12.20
N CYS A 159 -1.25 7.51 13.43
CA CYS A 159 -0.77 6.17 13.74
C CYS A 159 -1.88 5.13 13.89
N GLU A 160 -3.13 5.56 13.81
CA GLU A 160 -4.30 4.67 13.87
C GLU A 160 -4.36 3.83 15.16
N TYR A 161 -4.06 4.48 16.30
CA TYR A 161 -4.04 3.80 17.59
C TYR A 161 -5.41 3.70 18.27
N HIS A 162 -6.35 4.62 17.97
CA HIS A 162 -7.58 4.76 18.73
C HIS A 162 -8.81 4.57 17.87
N ASN A 163 -9.47 3.42 18.03
CA ASN A 163 -10.70 3.13 17.32
C ASN A 163 -11.87 4.02 17.79
N LEU A 164 -12.38 4.84 16.90
CA LEU A 164 -13.48 5.77 17.13
C LEU A 164 -14.84 5.26 16.64
N ALA A 165 -14.94 4.00 16.18
CA ALA A 165 -16.16 3.47 15.58
C ALA A 165 -17.39 3.55 16.50
N THR A 166 -17.22 3.28 17.79
CA THR A 166 -18.29 3.36 18.79
C THR A 166 -18.71 4.81 19.05
N ALA A 167 -17.75 5.75 19.04
CA ALA A 167 -18.03 7.15 19.31
C ALA A 167 -18.69 7.87 18.11
N TYR A 168 -18.40 7.40 16.88
CA TYR A 168 -18.88 8.04 15.65
C TYR A 168 -19.60 7.07 14.70
N PRO A 169 -20.72 6.45 15.13
CA PRO A 169 -21.44 5.45 14.34
C PRO A 169 -22.01 6.00 13.02
N SER A 170 -22.30 7.29 12.95
CA SER A 170 -22.74 7.95 11.71
C SER A 170 -21.64 7.92 10.62
N HIS A 171 -20.40 8.18 10.99
CA HIS A 171 -19.26 8.11 10.07
C HIS A 171 -19.03 6.67 9.59
N VAL A 172 -19.12 5.69 10.50
CA VAL A 172 -19.07 4.26 10.13
C VAL A 172 -20.11 3.94 9.07
N ASN A 173 -21.36 4.38 9.25
CA ASN A 173 -22.44 4.12 8.29
C ASN A 173 -22.21 4.78 6.93
N ILE A 174 -21.70 6.01 6.90
CA ILE A 174 -21.36 6.73 5.66
C ILE A 174 -20.26 5.98 4.90
N LEU A 175 -19.16 5.61 5.57
CA LEU A 175 -18.03 4.93 4.92
C LEU A 175 -18.42 3.50 4.48
N ARG A 176 -19.25 2.81 5.25
CA ARG A 176 -19.83 1.52 4.84
C ARG A 176 -20.71 1.64 3.60
N ALA A 177 -21.53 2.68 3.50
CA ALA A 177 -22.34 2.90 2.32
C ALA A 177 -21.47 3.10 1.07
N LYS A 178 -20.40 3.87 1.19
CA LYS A 178 -19.42 4.03 0.10
C LYS A 178 -18.70 2.73 -0.26
N LEU A 179 -18.27 1.94 0.71
CA LEU A 179 -17.68 0.61 0.47
C LEU A 179 -18.65 -0.30 -0.31
N ARG A 180 -19.96 -0.24 -0.04
CA ARG A 180 -20.95 -1.02 -0.80
C ARG A 180 -21.03 -0.60 -2.27
N LEU A 181 -20.89 0.71 -2.55
CA LEU A 181 -20.84 1.20 -3.94
C LEU A 181 -19.61 0.67 -4.66
N TYR A 182 -18.43 0.73 -4.06
CA TYR A 182 -17.22 0.14 -4.63
C TYR A 182 -17.35 -1.38 -4.80
N ASN A 183 -17.91 -2.08 -3.81
CA ASN A 183 -18.11 -3.53 -3.88
C ASN A 183 -19.04 -3.97 -5.00
N ALA A 184 -19.97 -3.11 -5.44
CA ALA A 184 -20.86 -3.41 -6.54
C ALA A 184 -20.16 -3.52 -7.90
N THR A 185 -18.95 -2.94 -8.03
CA THR A 185 -18.13 -2.96 -9.25
C THR A 185 -16.89 -3.85 -9.13
N VAL A 186 -16.73 -4.59 -8.03
CA VAL A 186 -15.59 -5.49 -7.83
C VAL A 186 -15.58 -6.61 -8.87
N VAL A 187 -14.46 -6.74 -9.55
CA VAL A 187 -14.22 -7.88 -10.42
C VAL A 187 -13.89 -9.11 -9.58
N PRO A 188 -14.60 -10.24 -9.78
CA PRO A 188 -14.32 -11.44 -8.99
C PRO A 188 -12.85 -11.88 -9.10
N PRO A 189 -12.21 -12.27 -7.99
CA PRO A 189 -10.82 -12.71 -8.01
C PRO A 189 -10.67 -13.98 -8.85
N ARG A 190 -9.63 -14.01 -9.68
CA ARG A 190 -9.28 -15.16 -10.51
C ARG A 190 -8.24 -16.08 -9.86
N ASN A 191 -7.92 -15.86 -8.61
CA ASN A 191 -6.98 -16.69 -7.86
C ASN A 191 -7.46 -18.14 -7.85
N LYS A 192 -6.55 -19.05 -8.15
CA LYS A 192 -6.76 -20.49 -8.00
C LYS A 192 -6.23 -20.95 -6.65
N PRO A 193 -6.71 -22.10 -6.15
CA PRO A 193 -6.09 -22.72 -4.98
C PRO A 193 -4.60 -22.95 -5.21
N TRP A 194 -3.86 -23.03 -4.10
CA TRP A 194 -2.43 -23.37 -4.15
C TRP A 194 -2.20 -24.70 -4.88
N ASP A 195 -1.16 -24.76 -5.70
CA ASP A 195 -0.74 -25.96 -6.42
C ASP A 195 0.74 -26.22 -6.09
N SER A 196 1.04 -27.41 -5.58
CA SER A 196 2.40 -27.82 -5.23
C SER A 196 3.38 -27.73 -6.43
N LYS A 197 2.88 -27.90 -7.64
CA LYS A 197 3.68 -27.77 -8.86
C LYS A 197 4.18 -26.35 -9.10
N ALA A 198 3.56 -25.34 -8.48
CA ALA A 198 4.00 -23.95 -8.53
C ALA A 198 5.30 -23.71 -7.75
N ASN A 199 5.73 -24.65 -6.89
CA ASN A 199 6.90 -24.45 -6.05
C ASN A 199 8.16 -24.22 -6.90
N PRO A 200 8.88 -23.11 -6.70
CA PRO A 200 10.07 -22.76 -7.48
C PRO A 200 11.16 -23.84 -7.53
N LYS A 201 11.23 -24.70 -6.52
CA LYS A 201 12.21 -25.81 -6.49
C LYS A 201 12.14 -26.73 -7.73
N TYR A 202 10.97 -26.84 -8.35
CA TYR A 202 10.81 -27.64 -9.58
C TYR A 202 11.17 -26.89 -10.86
N TRP A 203 11.46 -25.60 -10.75
CA TRP A 203 11.64 -24.65 -11.86
C TRP A 203 12.97 -23.91 -11.80
N GLY A 204 14.02 -24.54 -11.25
CA GLY A 204 15.32 -23.91 -11.09
C GLY A 204 15.30 -22.71 -10.12
N TYR A 205 14.47 -22.77 -9.09
CA TYR A 205 14.23 -21.71 -8.09
C TYR A 205 13.69 -20.40 -8.68
N SER A 206 13.00 -20.49 -9.82
CA SER A 206 12.33 -19.35 -10.46
C SER A 206 10.82 -19.54 -10.42
N TRP A 207 10.08 -18.43 -10.26
CA TRP A 207 8.64 -18.45 -10.45
C TRP A 207 8.30 -18.58 -11.93
N THR A 208 7.38 -19.48 -12.26
CA THR A 208 6.91 -19.70 -13.63
C THR A 208 5.42 -20.05 -13.66
N ASN A 209 4.80 -19.94 -14.81
CA ASN A 209 3.43 -20.37 -15.08
C ASN A 209 3.43 -21.89 -15.36
N TRP A 210 3.60 -22.68 -14.34
CA TRP A 210 3.79 -24.14 -14.35
C TRP A 210 2.73 -24.92 -15.13
N LEU A 211 1.57 -24.32 -15.45
CA LEU A 211 0.55 -24.97 -16.26
C LEU A 211 0.90 -24.99 -17.76
N ASP A 212 1.74 -24.09 -18.21
CA ASP A 212 2.10 -23.91 -19.61
C ASP A 212 3.40 -24.61 -20.00
N TYR A 213 4.15 -25.10 -19.01
CA TYR A 213 5.45 -25.71 -19.24
C TYR A 213 5.58 -27.07 -18.55
N SER A 214 6.37 -27.97 -19.15
CA SER A 214 6.84 -29.17 -18.46
C SER A 214 8.04 -28.80 -17.57
N PRO A 215 8.13 -29.35 -16.34
CA PRO A 215 9.30 -29.13 -15.51
C PRO A 215 10.58 -29.51 -16.25
N PRO A 216 11.65 -28.73 -16.13
CA PRO A 216 12.93 -29.14 -16.71
C PRO A 216 13.32 -30.48 -16.10
N THR A 217 13.74 -31.42 -16.94
CA THR A 217 14.32 -32.68 -16.49
C THR A 217 15.59 -32.33 -15.71
N LEU A 218 15.52 -32.45 -14.39
CA LEU A 218 16.69 -32.31 -13.54
C LEU A 218 17.66 -33.40 -13.96
N SER A 219 18.71 -33.04 -14.74
CA SER A 219 19.85 -33.91 -14.90
C SER A 219 20.43 -34.15 -13.52
N THR A 220 20.60 -35.43 -13.17
CA THR A 220 21.14 -35.92 -11.89
C THR A 220 22.60 -35.54 -11.72
N GLN A 221 22.92 -34.26 -11.71
CA GLN A 221 24.25 -33.72 -11.38
C GLN A 221 24.09 -32.50 -10.50
N SER A 222 23.84 -32.72 -9.23
CA SER A 222 24.28 -31.91 -8.09
C SER A 222 23.72 -32.49 -6.78
N SER A 223 24.25 -33.66 -6.42
CA SER A 223 24.19 -34.15 -5.06
C SER A 223 25.31 -33.51 -4.25
N GLU A 224 25.23 -32.26 -3.92
CA GLU A 224 26.02 -31.62 -2.85
C GLU A 224 25.67 -30.15 -2.75
N LEU A 225 24.46 -29.87 -2.31
CA LEU A 225 24.17 -28.65 -1.55
C LEU A 225 23.23 -29.07 -0.43
N SER A 226 23.86 -29.24 0.72
CA SER A 226 23.29 -29.73 1.95
C SER A 226 22.00 -29.03 2.35
N ASP A 227 21.07 -29.84 2.77
CA ASP A 227 19.90 -29.53 3.61
C ASP A 227 20.28 -28.58 4.76
N SER A 228 20.14 -27.28 4.57
CA SER A 228 20.19 -26.30 5.66
C SER A 228 19.38 -25.04 5.40
N PHE A 229 18.38 -25.09 4.53
CA PHE A 229 17.31 -24.13 4.53
C PHE A 229 16.02 -24.85 4.88
N GLU A 230 15.78 -25.04 6.16
CA GLU A 230 14.42 -25.23 6.67
C GLU A 230 13.65 -23.94 6.31
N PHE A 231 12.94 -24.01 5.19
CA PHE A 231 11.87 -23.11 4.92
C PHE A 231 10.85 -23.35 6.04
N TYR A 232 10.75 -22.43 6.97
CA TYR A 232 9.63 -22.37 7.90
C TYR A 232 8.38 -22.48 7.06
N ASP A 233 7.60 -23.52 7.34
CA ASP A 233 6.30 -23.78 6.73
C ASP A 233 5.36 -22.64 7.15
N LEU A 234 5.41 -21.53 6.37
CA LEU A 234 4.61 -20.32 6.60
C LEU A 234 3.12 -20.53 6.31
N TYR A 235 2.77 -21.76 5.89
CA TYR A 235 1.41 -22.15 5.59
C TYR A 235 1.05 -23.39 6.41
N GLY A 236 0.86 -23.18 7.71
CA GLY A 236 0.25 -24.18 8.57
C GLY A 236 -1.05 -24.70 7.96
N ASP A 237 -1.19 -26.00 8.04
CA ASP A 237 -2.27 -26.87 7.67
C ASP A 237 -3.66 -26.22 7.52
N PHE A 238 -4.09 -25.94 6.28
CA PHE A 238 -5.49 -25.69 5.98
C PHE A 238 -6.22 -27.01 5.79
N ARG A 239 -6.50 -27.71 6.88
CA ARG A 239 -7.52 -28.75 6.94
C ARG A 239 -8.55 -28.34 7.98
N ASN A 240 -9.63 -27.74 7.51
CA ASN A 240 -11.06 -28.00 7.76
C ASN A 240 -11.88 -26.86 7.23
#